data_0a725f96b7e5a51aff96764670d875c2
#
_entry.id   0a725f96b7e5a51aff96764670d875c2
#
_cell.length_a   1.000
_cell.length_b   1.000
_cell.length_c   1.000
_cell.angle_alpha   90.00
_cell.angle_beta   90.00
_cell.angle_gamma   90.00
#
_symmetry.space_group_name_H-M   'P 1'
#
loop_
_entity.id
_entity.type
_entity.pdbx_description
1 polymer ?
#
loop_
_entity_poly.entity_id
_entity_poly.type
_entity_poly.pdbx_seq_one_letter_code
_entity_poly.pdbx_strand_id
1 'polypeptide(L)'
;MEIIRGKKEHPERVVIYGPEGIGKSTFASCFPDPLFIDTEGSTSDLDVARLPAPKQWEDIVEEINYVCDHDTICRTLVIDTADWAERLCSNYICRRNHVDSIEGFGYGKGYVYLAEEFNRFLQALSAVNYHGIHVVLTAHAAMRKFERPDESGAYDRWELKLGKQISPLVKEWSTMLLFANYDIIVVQDTKTKKSKAHGGSRVMYTTHHACWDAKNRKGLPDKLPFSYDSIREYIPEIKPAAKDITEPTIMKEPEPVREPEPPVLDDLLEELKRLMNQDGYVEEDVRAAVASKGFYPEHLPIAQYDPVFIKEALIDHWDGLKPVMEKIISERIPF
;
A
#
# COMPACT_ATOMS: atom_id res chain seq x y z
N MET A 1 4.83 26.62 23.53
CA MET A 1 3.83 26.06 22.56
C MET A 1 3.12 27.24 21.93
N GLU A 2 3.20 27.36 20.60
CA GLU A 2 2.59 28.48 19.85
C GLU A 2 1.24 28.01 19.27
N ILE A 3 0.21 28.85 19.34
CA ILE A 3 -1.12 28.55 18.81
C ILE A 3 -1.24 29.21 17.43
N ILE A 4 -1.26 28.39 16.37
CA ILE A 4 -1.46 28.85 14.99
C ILE A 4 -2.96 28.94 14.73
N ARG A 5 -3.43 30.10 14.23
CA ARG A 5 -4.84 30.34 13.88
C ARG A 5 -4.99 30.70 12.41
N GLY A 6 -6.15 30.32 11.83
CA GLY A 6 -6.49 30.67 10.43
C GLY A 6 -6.10 29.58 9.43
N LYS A 7 -6.31 29.88 8.15
CA LYS A 7 -5.90 28.99 7.04
C LYS A 7 -4.40 29.09 6.84
N LYS A 8 -3.72 27.95 6.69
CA LYS A 8 -2.29 27.89 6.37
C LYS A 8 -2.16 27.43 4.92
N GLU A 9 -1.48 28.22 4.10
CA GLU A 9 -1.08 27.77 2.77
C GLU A 9 -0.04 26.66 2.91
N HIS A 10 -0.21 25.62 2.16
CA HIS A 10 0.67 24.46 2.10
C HIS A 10 0.71 23.91 0.67
N PRO A 11 1.79 23.23 0.28
CA PRO A 11 1.82 22.53 -1.00
C PRO A 11 0.72 21.46 -1.04
N GLU A 12 0.20 21.21 -2.24
CA GLU A 12 -0.88 20.24 -2.42
C GLU A 12 -0.35 18.82 -2.66
N ARG A 13 -1.11 17.84 -2.17
CA ARG A 13 -0.95 16.43 -2.48
C ARG A 13 -2.14 16.02 -3.34
N VAL A 14 -1.95 16.06 -4.65
CA VAL A 14 -3.01 15.83 -5.64
C VAL A 14 -2.93 14.40 -6.15
N VAL A 15 -4.03 13.69 -6.13
CA VAL A 15 -4.16 12.38 -6.76
C VAL A 15 -5.15 12.49 -7.91
N ILE A 16 -4.73 12.09 -9.10
CA ILE A 16 -5.55 12.11 -10.31
C ILE A 16 -5.67 10.69 -10.83
N TYR A 17 -6.88 10.18 -10.93
CA TYR A 17 -7.08 8.86 -11.49
C TYR A 17 -8.17 8.85 -12.56
N GLY A 18 -8.07 7.90 -13.48
CA GLY A 18 -9.02 7.79 -14.59
C GLY A 18 -8.60 6.71 -15.58
N PRO A 19 -9.41 6.47 -16.63
CA PRO A 19 -9.11 5.51 -17.68
C PRO A 19 -7.76 5.76 -18.34
N GLU A 20 -7.21 4.72 -18.94
CA GLU A 20 -6.02 4.81 -19.79
C GLU A 20 -6.27 5.80 -20.95
N GLY A 21 -5.24 6.56 -21.34
CA GLY A 21 -5.32 7.51 -22.45
C GLY A 21 -6.14 8.77 -22.20
N ILE A 22 -6.71 9.01 -21.02
CA ILE A 22 -7.49 10.22 -20.74
C ILE A 22 -6.65 11.50 -20.67
N GLY A 23 -5.32 11.39 -20.52
CA GLY A 23 -4.40 12.52 -20.48
C GLY A 23 -3.93 12.89 -19.06
N LYS A 24 -3.80 11.94 -18.13
CA LYS A 24 -3.34 12.18 -16.76
C LYS A 24 -1.93 12.77 -16.71
N SER A 25 -0.97 12.17 -17.44
CA SER A 25 0.41 12.63 -17.53
C SER A 25 0.50 14.04 -18.11
N THR A 26 -0.27 14.33 -19.19
CA THR A 26 -0.40 15.67 -19.78
C THR A 26 -1.00 16.69 -18.79
N PHE A 27 -1.98 16.28 -17.99
CA PHE A 27 -2.53 17.14 -16.95
C PHE A 27 -1.48 17.44 -15.86
N ALA A 28 -0.74 16.42 -15.42
CA ALA A 28 0.32 16.57 -14.42
C ALA A 28 1.48 17.43 -14.93
N SER A 29 1.80 17.39 -16.25
CA SER A 29 2.85 18.21 -16.86
C SER A 29 2.55 19.71 -16.86
N CYS A 30 1.29 20.09 -16.64
CA CYS A 30 0.89 21.51 -16.56
C CYS A 30 1.06 22.13 -15.17
N PHE A 31 1.44 21.35 -14.15
CA PHE A 31 1.75 21.89 -12.83
C PHE A 31 3.01 22.76 -12.85
N PRO A 32 3.22 23.63 -11.83
CA PRO A 32 4.40 24.47 -11.77
C PRO A 32 5.70 23.65 -11.70
N ASP A 33 6.61 23.87 -12.64
CA ASP A 33 7.94 23.26 -12.73
C ASP A 33 7.96 21.77 -12.35
N PRO A 34 7.30 20.90 -13.16
CA PRO A 34 7.09 19.51 -12.82
C PRO A 34 8.35 18.68 -13.10
N LEU A 35 8.74 17.85 -12.11
CA LEU A 35 9.76 16.81 -12.24
C LEU A 35 9.09 15.43 -12.10
N PHE A 36 9.30 14.56 -13.07
CA PHE A 36 8.64 13.26 -13.14
C PHE A 36 9.54 12.12 -12.64
N ILE A 37 8.97 11.25 -11.82
CA ILE A 37 9.40 9.87 -11.62
C ILE A 37 8.43 9.02 -12.44
N ASP A 38 8.89 8.60 -13.63
CA ASP A 38 8.09 7.86 -14.61
C ASP A 38 8.23 6.35 -14.38
N THR A 39 7.31 5.78 -13.61
CA THR A 39 7.31 4.36 -13.25
C THR A 39 6.74 3.46 -14.35
N GLU A 40 6.00 4.03 -15.30
CA GLU A 40 5.33 3.31 -16.38
C GLU A 40 6.09 3.38 -17.71
N GLY A 41 6.92 4.41 -17.90
CA GLY A 41 7.62 4.68 -19.16
C GLY A 41 6.75 5.42 -20.19
N SER A 42 5.71 6.14 -19.74
CA SER A 42 4.70 6.75 -20.59
C SER A 42 4.98 8.21 -20.97
N THR A 43 6.02 8.83 -20.39
CA THR A 43 6.27 10.27 -20.55
C THR A 43 7.22 10.62 -21.70
N SER A 44 7.72 9.66 -22.46
CA SER A 44 8.73 9.89 -23.52
C SER A 44 8.35 10.94 -24.56
N ASP A 45 7.06 11.07 -24.86
CA ASP A 45 6.53 12.05 -25.83
C ASP A 45 6.11 13.39 -25.18
N LEU A 46 6.36 13.57 -23.88
CA LEU A 46 6.09 14.82 -23.17
C LEU A 46 7.37 15.63 -23.01
N ASP A 47 7.28 16.93 -23.23
CA ASP A 47 8.38 17.88 -22.94
C ASP A 47 8.37 18.24 -21.45
N VAL A 48 8.99 17.37 -20.63
CA VAL A 48 9.05 17.50 -19.17
C VAL A 48 10.40 17.08 -18.62
N ALA A 49 10.81 17.66 -17.49
CA ALA A 49 11.92 17.15 -16.71
C ALA A 49 11.55 15.80 -16.07
N ARG A 50 12.46 14.85 -16.10
CA ARG A 50 12.26 13.53 -15.48
C ARG A 50 13.56 12.99 -14.90
N LEU A 51 13.44 12.25 -13.79
CA LEU A 51 14.51 11.43 -13.26
C LEU A 51 14.68 10.14 -14.09
N PRO A 52 15.78 9.40 -13.94
CA PRO A 52 15.95 8.12 -14.62
C PRO A 52 14.76 7.19 -14.36
N ALA A 53 14.31 6.43 -15.38
CA ALA A 53 13.17 5.53 -15.18
C ALA A 53 13.49 4.45 -14.13
N PRO A 54 12.76 4.37 -13.01
CA PRO A 54 13.04 3.43 -11.94
C PRO A 54 12.78 1.99 -12.41
N LYS A 55 13.70 1.09 -12.13
CA LYS A 55 13.61 -0.34 -12.49
C LYS A 55 13.18 -1.18 -11.30
N GLN A 56 13.37 -0.68 -10.11
CA GLN A 56 13.05 -1.33 -8.84
C GLN A 56 12.55 -0.29 -7.83
N TRP A 57 12.02 -0.77 -6.72
CA TRP A 57 11.44 0.07 -5.69
C TRP A 57 12.45 1.01 -5.04
N GLU A 58 13.65 0.51 -4.82
CA GLU A 58 14.76 1.25 -4.22
C GLU A 58 15.13 2.48 -5.05
N ASP A 59 15.05 2.40 -6.38
CA ASP A 59 15.32 3.55 -7.27
C ASP A 59 14.32 4.68 -6.99
N ILE A 60 13.02 4.37 -6.80
CA ILE A 60 11.99 5.37 -6.47
C ILE A 60 12.31 6.04 -5.12
N VAL A 61 12.70 5.24 -4.12
CA VAL A 61 13.05 5.76 -2.79
C VAL A 61 14.26 6.68 -2.87
N GLU A 62 15.29 6.30 -3.62
CA GLU A 62 16.49 7.10 -3.84
C GLU A 62 16.17 8.42 -4.55
N GLU A 63 15.33 8.38 -5.59
CA GLU A 63 14.91 9.57 -6.32
C GLU A 63 14.08 10.54 -5.47
N ILE A 64 13.20 10.05 -4.61
CA ILE A 64 12.44 10.88 -3.66
C ILE A 64 13.39 11.54 -2.65
N ASN A 65 14.36 10.78 -2.11
CA ASN A 65 15.37 11.33 -1.20
C ASN A 65 16.21 12.40 -1.90
N TYR A 66 16.61 12.15 -3.15
CA TYR A 66 17.33 13.15 -3.95
C TYR A 66 16.54 14.46 -4.09
N VAL A 67 15.23 14.39 -4.32
CA VAL A 67 14.37 15.59 -4.38
C VAL A 67 14.27 16.28 -3.02
N CYS A 68 14.21 15.54 -1.91
CA CYS A 68 14.23 16.12 -0.56
C CYS A 68 15.55 16.89 -0.27
N ASP A 69 16.69 16.31 -0.69
CA ASP A 69 18.01 16.92 -0.49
C ASP A 69 18.23 18.14 -1.39
N HIS A 70 17.49 18.25 -2.50
CA HIS A 70 17.60 19.28 -3.53
C HIS A 70 16.26 20.00 -3.76
N ASP A 71 15.69 20.58 -2.71
CA ASP A 71 14.34 21.16 -2.64
C ASP A 71 14.06 22.32 -3.62
N THR A 72 15.06 22.77 -4.36
CA THR A 72 14.97 23.83 -5.37
C THR A 72 14.94 23.33 -6.82
N ILE A 73 15.07 22.03 -7.06
CA ILE A 73 15.15 21.47 -8.43
C ILE A 73 13.81 21.40 -9.13
N CYS A 74 12.70 21.44 -8.39
CA CYS A 74 11.35 21.46 -8.92
C CYS A 74 10.37 22.13 -7.97
N ARG A 75 9.18 22.47 -8.47
CA ARG A 75 8.07 22.94 -7.62
C ARG A 75 6.97 21.89 -7.49
N THR A 76 7.00 20.87 -8.33
CA THR A 76 6.05 19.76 -8.30
C THR A 76 6.78 18.46 -8.60
N LEU A 77 6.68 17.49 -7.69
CA LEU A 77 7.10 16.11 -7.93
C LEU A 77 5.90 15.31 -8.44
N VAL A 78 6.04 14.66 -9.58
CA VAL A 78 5.01 13.83 -10.20
C VAL A 78 5.43 12.36 -10.18
N ILE A 79 4.61 11.49 -9.62
CA ILE A 79 4.76 10.03 -9.72
C ILE A 79 3.76 9.52 -10.77
N ASP A 80 4.23 9.01 -11.88
CA ASP A 80 3.41 8.58 -13.01
C ASP A 80 3.73 7.11 -13.40
N THR A 81 3.02 6.10 -12.87
CA THR A 81 1.80 6.11 -12.07
C THR A 81 1.94 5.39 -10.72
N ALA A 82 1.06 5.66 -9.77
CA ALA A 82 1.06 5.03 -8.45
C ALA A 82 0.80 3.51 -8.50
N ASP A 83 0.02 3.03 -9.45
CA ASP A 83 -0.25 1.59 -9.63
C ASP A 83 0.98 0.83 -10.18
N TRP A 84 1.82 1.48 -10.97
CA TRP A 84 3.11 0.90 -11.35
C TRP A 84 4.12 0.96 -10.19
N ALA A 85 4.12 2.04 -9.41
CA ALA A 85 4.90 2.11 -8.17
C ALA A 85 4.50 0.99 -7.18
N GLU A 86 3.20 0.69 -7.03
CA GLU A 86 2.72 -0.44 -6.22
C GLU A 86 3.28 -1.78 -6.69
N ARG A 87 3.38 -2.00 -8.01
CA ARG A 87 3.97 -3.23 -8.57
C ARG A 87 5.45 -3.36 -8.22
N LEU A 88 6.22 -2.26 -8.31
CA LEU A 88 7.63 -2.26 -7.92
C LEU A 88 7.78 -2.54 -6.42
N CYS A 89 6.91 -1.94 -5.58
CA CYS A 89 6.86 -2.20 -4.14
C CYS A 89 6.55 -3.68 -3.85
N SER A 90 5.56 -4.26 -4.52
CA SER A 90 5.20 -5.68 -4.40
C SER A 90 6.37 -6.59 -4.73
N ASN A 91 7.07 -6.33 -5.84
CA ASN A 91 8.24 -7.09 -6.25
C ASN A 91 9.39 -6.97 -5.25
N TYR A 92 9.59 -5.79 -4.67
CA TYR A 92 10.58 -5.55 -3.62
C TYR A 92 10.29 -6.39 -2.38
N ILE A 93 9.05 -6.36 -1.88
CA ILE A 93 8.62 -7.15 -0.71
C ILE A 93 8.82 -8.65 -0.96
N CYS A 94 8.40 -9.15 -2.12
CA CYS A 94 8.57 -10.56 -2.49
C CYS A 94 10.05 -10.95 -2.55
N ARG A 95 10.90 -10.14 -3.23
CA ARG A 95 12.33 -10.39 -3.36
C ARG A 95 13.04 -10.39 -2.00
N ARG A 96 12.73 -9.42 -1.14
CA ARG A 96 13.32 -9.28 0.20
C ARG A 96 13.02 -10.49 1.10
N ASN A 97 11.85 -11.09 0.94
CA ASN A 97 11.40 -12.21 1.78
C ASN A 97 11.49 -13.57 1.07
N HIS A 98 12.17 -13.63 -0.09
CA HIS A 98 12.38 -14.87 -0.85
C HIS A 98 11.09 -15.64 -1.18
N VAL A 99 10.00 -14.91 -1.50
CA VAL A 99 8.72 -15.48 -1.94
C VAL A 99 8.42 -15.07 -3.38
N ASP A 100 7.74 -15.93 -4.13
CA ASP A 100 7.43 -15.70 -5.54
C ASP A 100 6.29 -14.69 -5.76
N SER A 101 5.43 -14.52 -4.77
CA SER A 101 4.28 -13.62 -4.85
C SER A 101 3.83 -13.12 -3.48
N ILE A 102 3.06 -12.02 -3.46
CA ILE A 102 2.45 -11.48 -2.23
C ILE A 102 1.54 -12.52 -1.53
N GLU A 103 0.90 -13.40 -2.28
CA GLU A 103 0.06 -14.48 -1.72
C GLU A 103 0.90 -15.58 -1.07
N GLY A 104 2.17 -15.73 -1.47
CA GLY A 104 3.09 -16.71 -0.92
C GLY A 104 3.40 -16.54 0.57
N PHE A 105 3.15 -15.36 1.15
CA PHE A 105 3.28 -15.13 2.60
C PHE A 105 2.21 -15.84 3.45
N GLY A 106 1.13 -16.32 2.83
CA GLY A 106 0.00 -16.92 3.53
C GLY A 106 -0.81 -15.93 4.38
N TYR A 107 -2.06 -16.29 4.65
CA TYR A 107 -3.00 -15.55 5.53
C TYR A 107 -3.07 -14.03 5.32
N GLY A 108 -2.76 -13.55 4.13
CA GLY A 108 -2.80 -12.12 3.79
C GLY A 108 -1.67 -11.26 4.35
N LYS A 109 -0.66 -11.82 5.03
CA LYS A 109 0.49 -11.09 5.61
C LYS A 109 1.23 -10.25 4.55
N GLY A 110 1.42 -10.77 3.34
CA GLY A 110 2.09 -10.03 2.26
C GLY A 110 1.41 -8.71 1.91
N TYR A 111 0.10 -8.66 1.96
CA TYR A 111 -0.65 -7.41 1.74
C TYR A 111 -0.47 -6.41 2.87
N VAL A 112 -0.26 -6.87 4.10
CA VAL A 112 0.06 -6.00 5.24
C VAL A 112 1.44 -5.38 5.06
N TYR A 113 2.47 -6.19 4.75
CA TYR A 113 3.82 -5.69 4.48
C TYR A 113 3.85 -4.71 3.31
N LEU A 114 3.10 -5.01 2.24
CA LEU A 114 2.98 -4.12 1.10
C LEU A 114 2.35 -2.77 1.51
N ALA A 115 1.29 -2.79 2.31
CA ALA A 115 0.62 -1.58 2.78
C ALA A 115 1.52 -0.75 3.72
N GLU A 116 2.29 -1.40 4.60
CA GLU A 116 3.26 -0.73 5.48
C GLU A 116 4.37 -0.05 4.67
N GLU A 117 4.94 -0.74 3.69
CA GLU A 117 5.99 -0.18 2.84
C GLU A 117 5.46 0.96 1.97
N PHE A 118 4.28 0.79 1.37
CA PHE A 118 3.65 1.85 0.60
C PHE A 118 3.27 3.06 1.47
N ASN A 119 2.92 2.85 2.73
CA ASN A 119 2.70 3.95 3.67
C ASN A 119 4.00 4.71 3.96
N ARG A 120 5.17 4.05 4.05
CA ARG A 120 6.48 4.72 4.15
C ARG A 120 6.76 5.60 2.92
N PHE A 121 6.43 5.11 1.73
CA PHE A 121 6.52 5.89 0.49
C PHE A 121 5.63 7.15 0.56
N LEU A 122 4.38 7.05 1.03
CA LEU A 122 3.52 8.22 1.20
C LEU A 122 4.06 9.19 2.26
N GLN A 123 4.74 8.70 3.30
CA GLN A 123 5.44 9.54 4.29
C GLN A 123 6.63 10.26 3.66
N ALA A 124 7.44 9.60 2.82
CA ALA A 124 8.54 10.22 2.09
C ALA A 124 8.02 11.32 1.14
N LEU A 125 6.93 11.07 0.42
CA LEU A 125 6.26 12.10 -0.39
C LEU A 125 5.70 13.24 0.47
N SER A 126 5.30 12.98 1.71
CA SER A 126 4.90 14.03 2.66
C SER A 126 6.09 14.87 3.12
N ALA A 127 7.30 14.27 3.22
CA ALA A 127 8.51 15.02 3.47
C ALA A 127 8.84 15.98 2.31
N VAL A 128 8.76 15.50 1.05
CA VAL A 128 8.87 16.37 -0.15
C VAL A 128 7.88 17.53 -0.08
N ASN A 129 6.62 17.22 0.25
CA ASN A 129 5.58 18.24 0.38
C ASN A 129 5.88 19.26 1.48
N TYR A 130 6.48 18.80 2.59
CA TYR A 130 6.90 19.67 3.69
C TYR A 130 8.00 20.67 3.29
N HIS A 131 8.89 20.28 2.35
CA HIS A 131 9.91 21.16 1.75
C HIS A 131 9.35 22.21 0.77
N GLY A 132 8.05 22.32 0.64
CA GLY A 132 7.42 23.34 -0.20
C GLY A 132 7.09 22.88 -1.62
N ILE A 133 7.24 21.60 -1.93
CA ILE A 133 7.02 21.01 -3.25
C ILE A 133 5.62 20.37 -3.31
N HIS A 134 4.85 20.67 -4.34
CA HIS A 134 3.61 19.95 -4.62
C HIS A 134 3.92 18.49 -4.99
N VAL A 135 3.02 17.58 -4.62
CA VAL A 135 3.14 16.17 -5.03
C VAL A 135 1.90 15.77 -5.83
N VAL A 136 2.11 15.24 -7.01
CA VAL A 136 1.04 14.74 -7.88
C VAL A 136 1.24 13.24 -8.09
N LEU A 137 0.24 12.44 -7.73
CA LEU A 137 0.17 11.03 -8.08
C LEU A 137 -0.85 10.85 -9.21
N THR A 138 -0.44 10.28 -10.31
CA THR A 138 -1.39 9.78 -11.30
C THR A 138 -1.67 8.30 -11.02
N ALA A 139 -2.86 7.82 -11.34
CA ALA A 139 -3.22 6.42 -11.21
C ALA A 139 -4.25 6.02 -12.28
N HIS A 140 -4.27 4.75 -12.63
CA HIS A 140 -5.35 4.20 -13.44
C HIS A 140 -6.63 4.01 -12.62
N ALA A 141 -7.76 4.01 -13.32
CA ALA A 141 -9.05 3.63 -12.75
C ALA A 141 -9.38 2.18 -13.08
N ALA A 142 -10.04 1.50 -12.14
CA ALA A 142 -10.62 0.18 -12.35
C ALA A 142 -12.11 0.22 -12.02
N MET A 143 -12.90 -0.49 -12.82
CA MET A 143 -14.31 -0.71 -12.52
C MET A 143 -14.43 -1.90 -11.55
N ARG A 144 -15.10 -1.70 -10.42
CA ARG A 144 -15.35 -2.75 -9.43
C ARG A 144 -16.82 -2.82 -9.07
N LYS A 145 -17.32 -4.01 -8.82
CA LYS A 145 -18.64 -4.19 -8.23
C LYS A 145 -18.61 -3.80 -6.76
N PHE A 146 -19.59 -3.02 -6.37
CA PHE A 146 -19.77 -2.52 -5.01
C PHE A 146 -21.15 -2.88 -4.50
N GLU A 147 -21.21 -3.43 -3.29
CA GLU A 147 -22.44 -3.75 -2.59
C GLU A 147 -22.47 -2.98 -1.26
N ARG A 148 -23.58 -2.36 -0.97
CA ARG A 148 -23.80 -1.69 0.32
C ARG A 148 -24.70 -2.55 1.18
N PRO A 149 -24.41 -2.67 2.49
CA PRO A 149 -25.22 -3.47 3.40
C PRO A 149 -26.66 -2.93 3.58
N ASP A 150 -26.86 -1.65 3.31
CA ASP A 150 -28.10 -0.89 3.48
C ASP A 150 -28.93 -0.76 2.19
N GLU A 151 -28.42 -1.26 1.05
CA GLU A 151 -29.09 -1.18 -0.25
C GLU A 151 -29.18 -2.58 -0.89
N SER A 152 -30.26 -2.85 -1.62
CA SER A 152 -30.40 -4.08 -2.38
C SER A 152 -29.80 -3.92 -3.78
N GLY A 153 -28.79 -4.74 -4.10
CA GLY A 153 -28.18 -4.84 -5.40
C GLY A 153 -26.73 -4.30 -5.46
N ALA A 154 -25.98 -4.88 -6.37
CA ALA A 154 -24.61 -4.46 -6.68
C ALA A 154 -24.63 -3.43 -7.81
N TYR A 155 -23.75 -2.45 -7.74
CA TYR A 155 -23.50 -1.49 -8.83
C TYR A 155 -22.02 -1.37 -9.15
N ASP A 156 -21.72 -0.92 -10.37
CA ASP A 156 -20.35 -0.73 -10.79
C ASP A 156 -19.84 0.64 -10.33
N ARG A 157 -18.61 0.63 -9.80
CA ARG A 157 -17.95 1.83 -9.27
C ARG A 157 -16.54 1.97 -9.82
N TRP A 158 -16.15 3.18 -10.15
CA TRP A 158 -14.78 3.53 -10.49
C TRP A 158 -13.95 3.73 -9.22
N GLU A 159 -12.84 3.03 -9.14
CA GLU A 159 -11.89 3.14 -8.04
C GLU A 159 -10.47 3.28 -8.57
N LEU A 160 -9.56 3.75 -7.71
CA LEU A 160 -8.13 3.67 -7.97
C LEU A 160 -7.73 2.20 -8.25
N LYS A 161 -6.95 1.97 -9.30
CA LYS A 161 -6.40 0.64 -9.66
C LYS A 161 -5.23 0.29 -8.74
N LEU A 162 -5.48 0.34 -7.46
CA LEU A 162 -4.56 -0.01 -6.37
C LEU A 162 -5.12 -1.16 -5.54
N GLY A 163 -4.26 -1.81 -4.79
CA GLY A 163 -4.63 -2.86 -3.84
C GLY A 163 -5.65 -2.37 -2.80
N LYS A 164 -6.46 -3.30 -2.28
CA LYS A 164 -7.53 -2.98 -1.32
C LYS A 164 -7.04 -2.25 -0.07
N GLN A 165 -5.83 -2.54 0.39
CA GLN A 165 -5.22 -1.91 1.57
C GLN A 165 -4.52 -0.59 1.23
N ILE A 166 -4.02 -0.41 0.01
CA ILE A 166 -3.28 0.79 -0.42
C ILE A 166 -4.22 1.90 -0.88
N SER A 167 -5.29 1.58 -1.60
CA SER A 167 -6.24 2.58 -2.10
C SER A 167 -6.77 3.51 -1.00
N PRO A 168 -7.19 3.03 0.19
CA PRO A 168 -7.58 3.91 1.30
C PRO A 168 -6.45 4.83 1.78
N LEU A 169 -5.22 4.32 1.91
CA LEU A 169 -4.06 5.11 2.34
C LEU A 169 -3.81 6.30 1.41
N VAL A 170 -3.83 6.06 0.09
CA VAL A 170 -3.64 7.11 -0.91
C VAL A 170 -4.77 8.14 -0.87
N LYS A 171 -6.03 7.71 -0.72
CA LYS A 171 -7.20 8.58 -0.60
C LYS A 171 -7.12 9.47 0.65
N GLU A 172 -6.72 8.91 1.79
CA GLU A 172 -6.58 9.63 3.06
C GLU A 172 -5.42 10.63 2.99
N TRP A 173 -4.29 10.19 2.44
CA TRP A 173 -3.08 10.99 2.29
C TRP A 173 -3.27 12.23 1.42
N SER A 174 -4.06 12.13 0.34
CA SER A 174 -4.27 13.23 -0.60
C SER A 174 -5.01 14.42 0.03
N THR A 175 -4.68 15.65 -0.38
CA THR A 175 -5.48 16.86 -0.08
C THR A 175 -6.58 17.05 -1.12
N MET A 176 -6.32 16.57 -2.35
CA MET A 176 -7.24 16.63 -3.48
C MET A 176 -7.20 15.29 -4.23
N LEU A 177 -8.36 14.66 -4.40
CA LEU A 177 -8.55 13.44 -5.20
C LEU A 177 -9.50 13.75 -6.34
N LEU A 178 -9.01 13.65 -7.57
CA LEU A 178 -9.73 14.00 -8.79
C LEU A 178 -9.99 12.76 -9.63
N PHE A 179 -11.23 12.52 -10.00
CA PHE A 179 -11.61 11.45 -10.92
C PHE A 179 -11.80 12.03 -12.34
N ALA A 180 -10.90 11.71 -13.24
CA ALA A 180 -10.98 12.09 -14.65
C ALA A 180 -11.76 11.04 -15.46
N ASN A 181 -12.71 11.47 -16.28
CA ASN A 181 -13.48 10.59 -17.14
C ASN A 181 -14.00 11.33 -18.37
N TYR A 182 -14.59 10.59 -19.31
CA TYR A 182 -15.31 11.14 -20.45
C TYR A 182 -16.76 11.43 -20.05
N ASP A 183 -17.26 12.60 -20.43
CA ASP A 183 -18.67 12.97 -20.26
C ASP A 183 -19.48 12.40 -21.44
N ILE A 184 -19.98 11.19 -21.24
CA ILE A 184 -20.71 10.45 -22.26
C ILE A 184 -22.19 10.43 -21.91
N ILE A 185 -23.03 10.88 -22.84
CA ILE A 185 -24.47 10.75 -22.74
C ILE A 185 -24.89 9.55 -23.59
N VAL A 186 -25.48 8.56 -22.95
CA VAL A 186 -26.04 7.39 -23.65
C VAL A 186 -27.50 7.70 -23.98
N VAL A 187 -27.81 7.86 -25.25
CA VAL A 187 -29.17 8.05 -25.73
C VAL A 187 -29.67 6.72 -26.32
N GLN A 188 -30.77 6.23 -25.77
CA GLN A 188 -31.44 5.05 -26.33
C GLN A 188 -32.38 5.49 -27.48
N ASP A 189 -32.15 4.95 -28.66
CA ASP A 189 -33.04 5.15 -29.83
C ASP A 189 -34.38 4.45 -29.53
N THR A 190 -35.43 5.23 -29.46
CA THR A 190 -36.79 4.76 -29.12
C THR A 190 -37.36 3.76 -30.12
N LYS A 191 -36.88 3.76 -31.39
CA LYS A 191 -37.34 2.86 -32.44
C LYS A 191 -36.54 1.55 -32.51
N THR A 192 -35.23 1.64 -32.36
CA THR A 192 -34.34 0.47 -32.55
C THR A 192 -33.90 -0.16 -31.23
N LYS A 193 -34.24 0.43 -30.08
CA LYS A 193 -33.76 0.07 -28.72
C LYS A 193 -32.23 -0.02 -28.60
N LYS A 194 -31.49 0.47 -29.60
CA LYS A 194 -30.03 0.53 -29.57
C LYS A 194 -29.58 1.77 -28.82
N SER A 195 -28.63 1.57 -27.90
CA SER A 195 -27.98 2.68 -27.21
C SER A 195 -26.87 3.27 -28.07
N LYS A 196 -26.86 4.58 -28.23
CA LYS A 196 -25.79 5.33 -28.89
C LYS A 196 -25.13 6.25 -27.86
N ALA A 197 -23.81 6.18 -27.76
CA ALA A 197 -23.04 7.12 -26.95
C ALA A 197 -22.82 8.41 -27.73
N HIS A 198 -23.14 9.54 -27.11
CA HIS A 198 -22.87 10.89 -27.61
C HIS A 198 -22.05 11.66 -26.57
N GLY A 199 -21.18 12.55 -27.00
CA GLY A 199 -20.30 13.33 -26.14
C GLY A 199 -18.87 12.83 -26.24
N GLY A 200 -18.08 13.01 -25.18
CA GLY A 200 -16.67 12.60 -25.15
C GLY A 200 -15.74 13.72 -24.70
N SER A 201 -16.29 14.85 -24.21
CA SER A 201 -15.48 15.85 -23.53
C SER A 201 -14.85 15.24 -22.28
N ARG A 202 -13.58 15.58 -22.05
CA ARG A 202 -12.87 15.14 -20.84
C ARG A 202 -13.26 16.04 -19.68
N VAL A 203 -13.67 15.41 -18.59
CA VAL A 203 -14.08 16.10 -17.35
C VAL A 203 -13.37 15.49 -16.15
N MET A 204 -13.31 16.23 -15.06
CA MET A 204 -12.90 15.72 -13.76
C MET A 204 -13.95 15.99 -12.71
N TYR A 205 -14.18 15.01 -11.88
CA TYR A 205 -15.06 15.09 -10.72
C TYR A 205 -14.22 15.33 -9.47
N THR A 206 -14.66 16.26 -8.66
CA THR A 206 -13.94 16.75 -7.47
C THR A 206 -14.63 16.34 -6.17
N THR A 207 -15.87 15.86 -6.27
CA THR A 207 -16.73 15.49 -5.14
C THR A 207 -17.12 14.03 -5.23
N HIS A 208 -17.16 13.37 -4.07
CA HIS A 208 -17.56 11.97 -3.94
C HIS A 208 -18.95 11.70 -4.53
N HIS A 209 -19.10 10.56 -5.17
CA HIS A 209 -20.33 10.04 -5.72
C HIS A 209 -20.42 8.52 -5.50
N ALA A 210 -21.62 7.94 -5.56
CA ALA A 210 -21.77 6.49 -5.44
C ALA A 210 -20.90 5.71 -6.44
N CYS A 211 -20.76 6.22 -7.68
CA CYS A 211 -20.01 5.57 -8.76
C CYS A 211 -18.51 5.89 -8.80
N TRP A 212 -18.00 6.79 -7.98
CA TRP A 212 -16.55 7.14 -7.90
C TRP A 212 -16.19 7.81 -6.59
N ASP A 213 -14.89 7.75 -6.24
CA ASP A 213 -14.33 8.54 -5.17
C ASP A 213 -13.73 9.82 -5.71
N ALA A 214 -13.99 10.94 -5.03
CA ALA A 214 -13.29 12.19 -5.21
C ALA A 214 -13.30 12.98 -3.90
N LYS A 215 -12.35 13.87 -3.74
CA LYS A 215 -12.20 14.68 -2.53
C LYS A 215 -11.58 16.03 -2.90
N ASN A 216 -12.21 17.11 -2.42
CA ASN A 216 -11.55 18.41 -2.38
C ASN A 216 -11.89 19.13 -1.07
N ARG A 217 -10.95 19.94 -0.58
CA ARG A 217 -11.11 20.78 0.61
C ARG A 217 -11.04 22.26 0.30
N LYS A 218 -11.01 22.60 -0.99
CA LYS A 218 -10.83 23.96 -1.50
C LYS A 218 -12.12 24.60 -1.99
N GLY A 219 -13.23 23.84 -2.05
CA GLY A 219 -14.51 24.32 -2.55
C GLY A 219 -14.58 24.37 -4.08
N LEU A 220 -13.90 23.45 -4.77
CA LEU A 220 -14.05 23.31 -6.21
C LEU A 220 -15.48 22.90 -6.57
N PRO A 221 -16.02 23.34 -7.73
CA PRO A 221 -17.25 22.81 -8.29
C PRO A 221 -17.18 21.28 -8.47
N ASP A 222 -18.31 20.58 -8.34
CA ASP A 222 -18.38 19.10 -8.37
C ASP A 222 -17.83 18.48 -9.66
N LYS A 223 -17.93 19.19 -10.78
CA LYS A 223 -17.50 18.78 -12.11
C LYS A 223 -16.84 19.94 -12.83
N LEU A 224 -15.68 19.69 -13.40
CA LEU A 224 -14.87 20.67 -14.13
C LEU A 224 -14.38 20.08 -15.46
N PRO A 225 -14.05 20.91 -16.47
CA PRO A 225 -13.25 20.44 -17.60
C PRO A 225 -11.94 19.83 -17.11
N PHE A 226 -11.51 18.73 -17.72
CA PHE A 226 -10.23 18.10 -17.37
C PHE A 226 -9.07 18.89 -17.96
N SER A 227 -8.72 19.97 -17.30
CA SER A 227 -7.63 20.89 -17.62
C SER A 227 -7.02 21.43 -16.32
N TYR A 228 -5.71 21.61 -16.29
CA TYR A 228 -5.02 22.24 -15.16
C TYR A 228 -5.54 23.66 -14.88
N ASP A 229 -5.90 24.41 -15.93
CA ASP A 229 -6.44 25.77 -15.76
C ASP A 229 -7.70 25.80 -14.89
N SER A 230 -8.48 24.71 -14.89
CA SER A 230 -9.68 24.61 -14.06
C SER A 230 -9.39 24.52 -12.55
N ILE A 231 -8.14 24.18 -12.16
CA ILE A 231 -7.73 24.08 -10.75
C ILE A 231 -6.57 24.99 -10.38
N ARG A 232 -6.01 25.72 -11.33
CA ARG A 232 -4.82 26.57 -11.14
C ARG A 232 -4.94 27.51 -9.94
N GLU A 233 -6.09 28.16 -9.76
CA GLU A 233 -6.34 29.12 -8.67
C GLU A 233 -6.34 28.45 -7.27
N TYR A 234 -6.48 27.12 -7.22
CA TYR A 234 -6.50 26.34 -5.99
C TYR A 234 -5.14 25.73 -5.65
N ILE A 235 -4.17 25.84 -6.55
CA ILE A 235 -2.78 25.40 -6.33
C ILE A 235 -1.97 26.62 -5.88
N PRO A 236 -1.60 26.73 -4.61
CA PRO A 236 -0.92 27.94 -4.10
C PRO A 236 0.50 28.06 -4.66
N GLU A 237 0.93 29.30 -4.90
CA GLU A 237 2.34 29.57 -5.16
C GLU A 237 3.13 29.57 -3.85
N ILE A 238 3.80 28.46 -3.57
CA ILE A 238 4.61 28.32 -2.37
C ILE A 238 6.06 28.71 -2.67
N LYS A 239 6.61 29.56 -1.84
CA LYS A 239 8.06 29.81 -1.83
C LYS A 239 8.72 28.69 -1.02
N PRO A 240 9.90 28.19 -1.45
CA PRO A 240 10.66 27.21 -0.65
C PRO A 240 10.79 27.71 0.78
N ALA A 241 10.55 26.84 1.75
CA ALA A 241 10.69 27.18 3.17
C ALA A 241 12.14 27.55 3.44
N ALA A 242 12.38 28.67 4.13
CA ALA A 242 13.70 28.97 4.67
C ALA A 242 14.09 27.84 5.65
N LYS A 243 15.33 27.35 5.55
CA LYS A 243 15.88 26.18 6.26
C LYS A 243 15.95 26.37 7.79
N ASP A 244 14.80 26.39 8.48
CA ASP A 244 14.76 26.51 9.95
C ASP A 244 13.74 25.55 10.60
N ILE A 245 13.64 24.30 10.10
CA ILE A 245 12.66 23.37 10.62
C ILE A 245 13.30 21.99 10.79
N THR A 246 13.13 21.42 11.98
CA THR A 246 13.47 20.04 12.33
C THR A 246 12.94 19.08 11.26
N GLU A 247 13.84 18.49 10.50
CA GLU A 247 13.56 17.57 9.40
C GLU A 247 12.63 16.43 9.83
N PRO A 248 11.56 16.17 9.08
CA PRO A 248 10.89 14.90 9.21
C PRO A 248 11.89 13.80 8.81
N THR A 249 11.95 12.75 9.57
CA THR A 249 12.86 11.63 9.40
C THR A 249 12.81 11.13 7.95
N ILE A 250 13.87 11.43 7.18
CA ILE A 250 14.08 10.86 5.84
C ILE A 250 14.02 9.34 5.96
N MET A 251 13.42 8.68 4.99
CA MET A 251 13.50 7.23 4.88
C MET A 251 14.99 6.82 4.84
N LYS A 252 15.57 6.57 6.01
CA LYS A 252 16.71 5.68 6.04
C LYS A 252 16.17 4.33 5.60
N GLU A 253 16.89 3.70 4.67
CA GLU A 253 16.68 2.29 4.39
C GLU A 253 16.40 1.61 5.73
N PRO A 254 15.27 0.97 5.94
CA PRO A 254 15.04 0.28 7.19
C PRO A 254 16.21 -0.66 7.30
N GLU A 255 17.05 -0.49 8.33
CA GLU A 255 18.01 -1.53 8.67
C GLU A 255 17.23 -2.83 8.52
N PRO A 256 17.77 -3.83 7.81
CA PRO A 256 17.06 -5.08 7.67
C PRO A 256 16.61 -5.41 9.08
N VAL A 257 15.28 -5.44 9.29
CA VAL A 257 14.75 -6.00 10.53
C VAL A 257 15.41 -7.35 10.51
N ARG A 258 16.45 -7.50 11.33
CA ARG A 258 16.97 -8.83 11.61
C ARG A 258 15.76 -9.53 12.17
N GLU A 259 15.06 -10.26 11.30
CA GLU A 259 14.24 -11.34 11.83
C GLU A 259 15.16 -12.01 12.85
N PRO A 260 14.71 -12.22 14.07
CA PRO A 260 15.49 -13.03 14.98
C PRO A 260 15.89 -14.24 14.15
N GLU A 261 17.20 -14.47 14.00
CA GLU A 261 17.73 -15.61 13.24
C GLU A 261 16.84 -16.79 13.61
N PRO A 262 16.32 -17.56 12.64
CA PRO A 262 15.40 -18.64 12.97
C PRO A 262 16.09 -19.45 14.07
N PRO A 263 15.46 -19.65 15.20
CA PRO A 263 16.08 -20.22 16.39
C PRO A 263 16.78 -21.51 15.96
N VAL A 264 18.06 -21.63 16.25
CA VAL A 264 18.87 -22.78 15.84
C VAL A 264 18.15 -24.01 16.36
N LEU A 265 17.81 -24.95 15.50
CA LEU A 265 17.01 -26.14 15.85
C LEU A 265 17.57 -26.86 17.08
N ASP A 266 18.91 -26.92 17.20
CA ASP A 266 19.59 -27.56 18.32
C ASP A 266 19.30 -26.86 19.65
N ASP A 267 19.26 -25.52 19.68
CA ASP A 267 18.95 -24.76 20.90
C ASP A 267 17.49 -24.97 21.34
N LEU A 268 16.56 -25.02 20.36
CA LEU A 268 15.14 -25.29 20.63
C LEU A 268 14.95 -26.74 21.18
N LEU A 269 15.64 -27.71 20.62
CA LEU A 269 15.56 -29.09 21.08
C LEU A 269 16.15 -29.24 22.49
N GLU A 270 17.22 -28.51 22.84
CA GLU A 270 17.78 -28.48 24.18
C GLU A 270 16.80 -27.83 25.17
N GLU A 271 16.18 -26.74 24.82
CA GLU A 271 15.19 -26.05 25.64
C GLU A 271 13.95 -26.94 25.87
N LEU A 272 13.44 -27.57 24.82
CA LEU A 272 12.31 -28.50 24.93
C LEU A 272 12.66 -29.71 25.81
N LYS A 273 13.86 -30.31 25.68
CA LYS A 273 14.34 -31.38 26.54
C LYS A 273 14.42 -30.94 27.99
N ARG A 274 14.83 -29.70 28.26
CA ARG A 274 14.86 -29.17 29.63
C ARG A 274 13.45 -29.09 30.22
N LEU A 275 12.46 -28.60 29.47
CA LEU A 275 11.06 -28.54 29.91
C LEU A 275 10.49 -29.93 30.17
N MET A 276 10.74 -30.89 29.26
CA MET A 276 10.33 -32.29 29.45
C MET A 276 10.92 -32.90 30.73
N ASN A 277 12.22 -32.74 30.93
CA ASN A 277 12.90 -33.27 32.13
C ASN A 277 12.41 -32.62 33.43
N GLN A 278 12.12 -31.31 33.40
CA GLN A 278 11.62 -30.58 34.58
C GLN A 278 10.25 -31.08 35.03
N ASP A 279 9.37 -31.41 34.08
CA ASP A 279 7.99 -31.84 34.38
C ASP A 279 7.79 -33.36 34.30
N GLY A 280 8.85 -34.14 33.98
CA GLY A 280 8.84 -35.60 33.99
C GLY A 280 8.20 -36.27 32.79
N TYR A 281 8.14 -35.56 31.65
CA TYR A 281 7.63 -36.10 30.38
C TYR A 281 8.76 -36.65 29.50
N VAL A 282 8.41 -37.59 28.63
CA VAL A 282 9.32 -38.14 27.61
C VAL A 282 8.89 -37.71 26.21
N GLU A 283 9.79 -37.86 25.25
CA GLU A 283 9.52 -37.43 23.86
C GLU A 283 8.26 -38.08 23.27
N GLU A 284 7.99 -39.33 23.61
CA GLU A 284 6.80 -40.07 23.22
C GLU A 284 5.49 -39.41 23.67
N ASP A 285 5.49 -38.77 24.84
CA ASP A 285 4.30 -38.09 25.38
C ASP A 285 4.00 -36.81 24.59
N VAL A 286 5.05 -36.08 24.26
CA VAL A 286 4.92 -34.85 23.43
C VAL A 286 4.47 -35.21 22.04
N ARG A 287 5.08 -36.24 21.41
CA ARG A 287 4.68 -36.70 20.07
C ARG A 287 3.23 -37.17 20.02
N ALA A 288 2.79 -37.90 21.03
CA ALA A 288 1.41 -38.34 21.14
C ALA A 288 0.44 -37.17 21.30
N ALA A 289 0.80 -36.17 22.12
CA ALA A 289 -0.02 -34.98 22.28
C ALA A 289 -0.15 -34.19 20.94
N VAL A 290 0.96 -34.02 20.22
CA VAL A 290 1.00 -33.38 18.91
C VAL A 290 0.15 -34.14 17.87
N ALA A 291 0.27 -35.48 17.85
CA ALA A 291 -0.49 -36.36 16.95
C ALA A 291 -2.00 -36.33 17.27
N SER A 292 -2.38 -36.28 18.55
CA SER A 292 -3.77 -36.19 18.97
C SER A 292 -4.48 -34.90 18.47
N LYS A 293 -3.69 -33.87 18.20
CA LYS A 293 -4.16 -32.57 17.62
C LYS A 293 -4.08 -32.54 16.09
N GLY A 294 -3.52 -33.58 15.45
CA GLY A 294 -3.44 -33.70 14.00
C GLY A 294 -2.32 -32.90 13.33
N PHE A 295 -1.34 -32.41 14.08
CA PHE A 295 -0.24 -31.58 13.52
C PHE A 295 0.85 -32.42 12.86
N TYR A 296 1.37 -33.46 13.54
CA TYR A 296 2.39 -34.36 13.01
C TYR A 296 2.04 -35.80 13.35
N PRO A 297 2.47 -36.78 12.54
CA PRO A 297 2.31 -38.20 12.87
C PRO A 297 3.10 -38.59 14.13
N GLU A 298 2.56 -39.47 15.00
CA GLU A 298 3.18 -39.88 16.26
C GLU A 298 4.58 -40.52 16.10
N HIS A 299 4.83 -41.16 14.96
CA HIS A 299 6.12 -41.82 14.69
C HIS A 299 7.22 -40.85 14.23
N LEU A 300 6.89 -39.59 13.91
CA LEU A 300 7.87 -38.60 13.44
C LEU A 300 8.67 -38.03 14.63
N PRO A 301 10.02 -38.10 14.65
CA PRO A 301 10.84 -37.48 15.69
C PRO A 301 10.65 -35.96 15.75
N ILE A 302 10.67 -35.38 16.95
CA ILE A 302 10.52 -33.92 17.13
C ILE A 302 11.61 -33.12 16.40
N ALA A 303 12.82 -33.70 16.29
CA ALA A 303 13.90 -33.09 15.52
C ALA A 303 13.60 -32.88 14.00
N GLN A 304 12.52 -33.45 13.50
CA GLN A 304 12.05 -33.28 12.13
C GLN A 304 10.83 -32.34 12.01
N TYR A 305 10.40 -31.75 13.13
CA TYR A 305 9.35 -30.75 13.13
C TYR A 305 9.89 -29.38 12.66
N ASP A 306 9.01 -28.55 12.16
CA ASP A 306 9.36 -27.17 11.82
C ASP A 306 9.87 -26.42 13.07
N PRO A 307 11.02 -25.72 13.01
CA PRO A 307 11.59 -24.99 14.15
C PRO A 307 10.62 -23.95 14.75
N VAL A 308 9.82 -23.28 13.89
CA VAL A 308 8.82 -22.31 14.35
C VAL A 308 7.72 -23.03 15.13
N PHE A 309 7.29 -24.22 14.68
CA PHE A 309 6.31 -25.03 15.40
C PHE A 309 6.86 -25.48 16.76
N ILE A 310 8.12 -25.91 16.83
CA ILE A 310 8.76 -26.31 18.09
C ILE A 310 8.75 -25.12 19.06
N LYS A 311 9.13 -23.93 18.61
CA LYS A 311 9.15 -22.74 19.44
C LYS A 311 7.74 -22.32 19.87
N GLU A 312 6.88 -21.98 18.92
CA GLU A 312 5.59 -21.35 19.21
C GLU A 312 4.55 -22.31 19.80
N ALA A 313 4.50 -23.55 19.30
CA ALA A 313 3.47 -24.51 19.72
C ALA A 313 3.89 -25.44 20.89
N LEU A 314 5.18 -25.74 21.01
CA LEU A 314 5.65 -26.65 22.07
C LEU A 314 6.27 -25.89 23.23
N ILE A 315 7.24 -24.99 23.00
CA ILE A 315 7.98 -24.29 24.06
C ILE A 315 7.12 -23.16 24.65
N ASP A 316 6.67 -22.21 23.80
CA ASP A 316 5.94 -21.02 24.27
C ASP A 316 4.55 -21.38 24.86
N HIS A 317 3.97 -22.53 24.46
CA HIS A 317 2.69 -23.05 24.94
C HIS A 317 2.81 -24.32 25.77
N TRP A 318 3.97 -24.57 26.39
CA TRP A 318 4.28 -25.77 27.13
C TRP A 318 3.25 -26.13 28.22
N ASP A 319 2.82 -25.13 29.00
CA ASP A 319 1.80 -25.33 30.06
C ASP A 319 0.44 -25.74 29.50
N GLY A 320 0.11 -25.31 28.26
CA GLY A 320 -1.11 -25.72 27.57
C GLY A 320 -1.08 -27.15 27.03
N LEU A 321 0.11 -27.76 26.86
CA LEU A 321 0.28 -29.14 26.40
C LEU A 321 0.18 -30.16 27.58
N LYS A 322 0.54 -29.76 28.79
CA LYS A 322 0.56 -30.65 29.99
C LYS A 322 -0.77 -31.38 30.18
N PRO A 323 -1.95 -30.74 30.21
CA PRO A 323 -3.22 -31.44 30.40
C PRO A 323 -3.53 -32.46 29.28
N VAL A 324 -3.02 -32.23 28.06
CA VAL A 324 -3.20 -33.15 26.94
C VAL A 324 -2.33 -34.38 27.11
N MET A 325 -1.06 -34.19 27.51
CA MET A 325 -0.13 -35.28 27.80
C MET A 325 -0.60 -36.11 28.99
N GLU A 326 -1.03 -35.49 30.09
CA GLU A 326 -1.55 -36.19 31.30
C GLU A 326 -2.75 -37.07 30.96
N LYS A 327 -3.68 -36.55 30.12
CA LYS A 327 -4.83 -37.34 29.66
C LYS A 327 -4.39 -38.56 28.86
N ILE A 328 -3.46 -38.40 27.93
CA ILE A 328 -2.95 -39.49 27.07
C ILE A 328 -2.21 -40.53 27.91
N ILE A 329 -1.37 -40.09 28.87
CA ILE A 329 -0.66 -40.97 29.76
C ILE A 329 -1.64 -41.80 30.64
N SER A 330 -2.69 -41.13 31.18
CA SER A 330 -3.72 -41.83 31.97
C SER A 330 -4.49 -42.87 31.18
N GLU A 331 -4.70 -42.65 29.88
CA GLU A 331 -5.36 -43.60 28.98
C GLU A 331 -4.44 -44.76 28.54
N ARG A 332 -3.10 -44.64 28.68
CA ARG A 332 -2.11 -45.67 28.34
C ARG A 332 -1.81 -46.65 29.48
N ILE A 333 -2.16 -46.32 30.73
CA ILE A 333 -1.97 -47.22 31.87
C ILE A 333 -3.25 -48.05 32.03
N PRO A 334 -3.29 -49.34 31.60
CA PRO A 334 -4.37 -50.23 31.95
C PRO A 334 -4.23 -50.61 33.42
N PHE A 335 -5.33 -50.51 34.16
CA PHE A 335 -5.45 -50.98 35.54
C PHE A 335 -5.02 -52.44 35.73
#